data_0b274862c382d46827c3ddb1f9572a0b
#
_entry.id   0b274862c382d46827c3ddb1f9572a0b
#
_cell.length_a   1.000
_cell.length_b   1.000
_cell.length_c   1.000
_cell.angle_alpha   90.00
_cell.angle_beta   90.00
_cell.angle_gamma   90.00
#
_symmetry.space_group_name_H-M   'P 1'
#
loop_
_entity.id
_entity.type
_entity.pdbx_description
1 polymer ?
#
loop_
_entity_poly.entity_id
_entity_poly.type
_entity_poly.pdbx_seq_one_letter_code
_entity_poly.pdbx_strand_id
1 'polypeptide(L)'
;MSISGPFIIFGLLATLCIVLAHRVIREKETTSFFMQRLKREQQKQKAKHFFCEENKLPNINYIQDKFCKIYERKENIQSVIHIICVGRTPDYYRFFDQRTANAIKSELHNTLSKTLSPSIIGLFEDKYIVLIFTKNSVWQHEQILEQQQLLKRTLPSEKTIKGKVLPFEYAIASMDISSRDLHQSKDRIFRRIAFGVSQSLKQADGLYIYRDKDYSLNLMKRATIHALHQDVRQGGDQFELYHQTICYSLNTSQVYAAEVLLRWKRSEYGGPGVFMPLVAQEPPLHYSLTLMIIKKVVSFISNPEHNFPDISINISNSDLSMMDFYADVMSATENFPELRSKIIFEIVEYCDFFERKHTRDNLLALKQAGFRFAIDDFGSGYSNFALLSKKYFDFIKLDKSLVKDSETNVTASETLKFMVKLCERIGVGLIIEGVEEASQMKFLPKKSHVYLQGYLFSRPKRMKGDLTLNG
;
A
#
# COMPACT_ATOMS: atom_id res chain seq x y z
N MET A 1 -46.73 -54.05 -84.67
CA MET A 1 -47.03 -52.64 -84.39
C MET A 1 -46.63 -52.33 -82.98
N SER A 2 -45.78 -51.40 -82.85
CA SER A 2 -44.96 -51.01 -81.69
C SER A 2 -45.75 -50.57 -80.42
N ILE A 3 -45.57 -51.35 -79.38
CA ILE A 3 -45.92 -50.94 -78.02
C ILE A 3 -44.65 -50.77 -77.14
N SER A 4 -43.65 -50.08 -77.67
CA SER A 4 -42.40 -49.93 -76.94
C SER A 4 -42.06 -48.47 -76.37
N GLY A 5 -42.90 -47.49 -76.74
CA GLY A 5 -42.64 -46.09 -76.33
C GLY A 5 -42.96 -45.78 -74.90
N PRO A 6 -44.07 -46.14 -74.28
CA PRO A 6 -44.42 -45.76 -72.90
C PRO A 6 -43.58 -46.43 -71.83
N PHE A 7 -43.10 -47.65 -72.06
CA PHE A 7 -42.23 -48.36 -71.08
C PHE A 7 -40.84 -47.79 -70.97
N ILE A 8 -40.25 -47.24 -72.05
CA ILE A 8 -38.96 -46.59 -72.02
C ILE A 8 -39.01 -45.25 -71.28
N ILE A 9 -40.10 -44.48 -71.47
CA ILE A 9 -40.27 -43.18 -70.76
C ILE A 9 -40.51 -43.44 -69.26
N PHE A 10 -41.24 -44.46 -68.85
CA PHE A 10 -41.45 -44.85 -67.46
C PHE A 10 -40.16 -45.32 -66.78
N GLY A 11 -39.30 -46.06 -67.48
CA GLY A 11 -38.00 -46.49 -66.98
C GLY A 11 -37.05 -45.33 -66.80
N LEU A 12 -37.03 -44.35 -67.71
CA LEU A 12 -36.23 -43.15 -67.58
C LEU A 12 -36.68 -42.24 -66.42
N LEU A 13 -37.98 -42.07 -66.23
CA LEU A 13 -38.53 -41.31 -65.10
C LEU A 13 -38.24 -41.98 -63.74
N ALA A 14 -38.36 -43.33 -63.65
CA ALA A 14 -37.99 -44.07 -62.46
C ALA A 14 -36.52 -43.93 -62.09
N THR A 15 -35.63 -44.01 -63.11
CA THR A 15 -34.20 -43.82 -62.90
C THR A 15 -33.85 -42.39 -62.47
N LEU A 16 -34.51 -41.38 -63.05
CA LEU A 16 -34.33 -39.98 -62.64
C LEU A 16 -34.79 -39.74 -61.19
N CYS A 17 -35.96 -40.34 -60.81
CA CYS A 17 -36.43 -40.26 -59.42
C CYS A 17 -35.48 -40.91 -58.42
N ILE A 18 -34.89 -42.06 -58.76
CA ILE A 18 -33.90 -42.74 -57.94
C ILE A 18 -32.61 -41.91 -57.80
N VAL A 19 -32.16 -41.32 -58.87
CA VAL A 19 -30.96 -40.43 -58.85
C VAL A 19 -31.21 -39.18 -58.04
N LEU A 20 -32.39 -38.54 -58.18
CA LEU A 20 -32.79 -37.38 -57.37
C LEU A 20 -32.94 -37.73 -55.88
N ALA A 21 -33.55 -38.87 -55.59
CA ALA A 21 -33.68 -39.36 -54.20
C ALA A 21 -32.31 -39.63 -53.57
N HIS A 22 -31.39 -40.26 -54.33
CA HIS A 22 -30.03 -40.51 -53.88
C HIS A 22 -29.25 -39.18 -53.65
N ARG A 23 -29.47 -38.18 -54.49
CA ARG A 23 -28.85 -36.85 -54.33
C ARG A 23 -29.39 -36.13 -53.09
N VAL A 24 -30.71 -36.16 -52.86
CA VAL A 24 -31.32 -35.55 -51.66
C VAL A 24 -30.87 -36.25 -50.36
N ILE A 25 -30.73 -37.57 -50.36
CA ILE A 25 -30.21 -38.34 -49.23
C ILE A 25 -28.77 -37.94 -48.96
N ARG A 26 -27.92 -37.86 -49.96
CA ARG A 26 -26.52 -37.48 -49.86
C ARG A 26 -26.33 -36.04 -49.40
N GLU A 27 -27.19 -35.11 -49.83
CA GLU A 27 -27.20 -33.71 -49.36
C GLU A 27 -27.66 -33.61 -47.88
N LYS A 28 -28.64 -34.43 -47.45
CA LYS A 28 -29.04 -34.51 -46.04
C LYS A 28 -27.94 -35.07 -45.15
N GLU A 29 -27.24 -36.12 -45.59
CA GLU A 29 -26.11 -36.69 -44.85
C GLU A 29 -24.94 -35.71 -44.74
N THR A 30 -24.57 -35.02 -45.82
CA THR A 30 -23.53 -33.98 -45.78
C THR A 30 -23.93 -32.81 -44.89
N THR A 31 -25.14 -32.34 -44.96
CA THR A 31 -25.67 -31.27 -44.10
C THR A 31 -25.68 -31.69 -42.61
N SER A 32 -26.07 -32.91 -42.31
CA SER A 32 -26.03 -33.50 -40.98
C SER A 32 -24.62 -33.56 -40.43
N PHE A 33 -23.66 -34.03 -41.26
CA PHE A 33 -22.23 -34.07 -40.89
C PHE A 33 -21.64 -32.66 -40.61
N PHE A 34 -21.95 -31.69 -41.48
CA PHE A 34 -21.55 -30.30 -41.28
C PHE A 34 -22.15 -29.70 -39.98
N MET A 35 -23.45 -29.95 -39.70
CA MET A 35 -24.06 -29.48 -38.49
C MET A 35 -23.50 -30.11 -37.21
N GLN A 36 -23.15 -31.41 -37.26
CA GLN A 36 -22.47 -32.06 -36.16
C GLN A 36 -21.06 -31.48 -35.94
N ARG A 37 -20.29 -31.20 -37.01
CA ARG A 37 -18.98 -30.59 -36.95
C ARG A 37 -19.08 -29.16 -36.38
N LEU A 38 -20.02 -28.36 -36.84
CA LEU A 38 -20.29 -27.01 -36.30
C LEU A 38 -20.65 -27.04 -34.82
N LYS A 39 -21.51 -27.95 -34.39
CA LYS A 39 -21.84 -28.15 -32.98
C LYS A 39 -20.62 -28.53 -32.14
N ARG A 40 -19.75 -29.40 -32.64
CA ARG A 40 -18.51 -29.78 -31.96
C ARG A 40 -17.55 -28.60 -31.84
N GLU A 41 -17.36 -27.80 -32.89
CA GLU A 41 -16.51 -26.62 -32.84
C GLU A 41 -17.08 -25.55 -31.90
N GLN A 42 -18.41 -25.32 -31.91
CA GLN A 42 -19.04 -24.42 -30.94
C GLN A 42 -18.90 -24.91 -29.49
N GLN A 43 -18.98 -26.21 -29.25
CA GLN A 43 -18.77 -26.80 -27.92
C GLN A 43 -17.30 -26.63 -27.49
N LYS A 44 -16.32 -26.84 -28.40
CA LYS A 44 -14.90 -26.61 -28.11
C LYS A 44 -14.62 -25.14 -27.82
N GLN A 45 -15.19 -24.21 -28.59
CA GLN A 45 -15.03 -22.79 -28.35
C GLN A 45 -15.65 -22.37 -27.01
N LYS A 46 -16.85 -22.86 -26.68
CA LYS A 46 -17.45 -22.65 -25.37
C LYS A 46 -16.59 -23.21 -24.23
N ALA A 47 -16.04 -24.41 -24.42
CA ALA A 47 -15.16 -24.99 -23.43
C ALA A 47 -13.88 -24.13 -23.21
N LYS A 48 -13.25 -23.66 -24.30
CA LYS A 48 -12.10 -22.73 -24.19
C LYS A 48 -12.45 -21.40 -23.53
N HIS A 49 -13.65 -20.90 -23.77
CA HIS A 49 -14.10 -19.62 -23.20
C HIS A 49 -14.39 -19.70 -21.68
N PHE A 50 -14.98 -20.81 -21.22
CA PHE A 50 -15.46 -20.94 -19.84
C PHE A 50 -14.55 -21.75 -18.91
N PHE A 51 -13.58 -22.46 -19.43
CA PHE A 51 -12.69 -23.32 -18.65
C PHE A 51 -11.23 -23.05 -18.95
N CYS A 52 -10.39 -23.15 -17.92
CA CYS A 52 -8.95 -23.06 -18.09
C CYS A 52 -8.45 -24.19 -18.99
N GLU A 53 -7.55 -23.90 -19.92
CA GLU A 53 -7.06 -24.91 -20.89
C GLU A 53 -6.28 -26.04 -20.21
N GLU A 54 -5.57 -25.75 -19.14
CA GLU A 54 -4.64 -26.67 -18.49
C GLU A 54 -5.29 -27.60 -17.47
N ASN A 55 -6.15 -27.09 -16.58
CA ASN A 55 -6.72 -27.86 -15.49
C ASN A 55 -8.23 -28.15 -15.66
N LYS A 56 -8.84 -27.62 -16.73
CA LYS A 56 -10.28 -27.75 -17.04
C LYS A 56 -11.23 -27.27 -15.96
N LEU A 57 -10.74 -26.45 -15.02
CA LEU A 57 -11.59 -25.81 -14.00
C LEU A 57 -12.32 -24.60 -14.56
N PRO A 58 -13.51 -24.27 -14.05
CA PRO A 58 -14.25 -23.07 -14.44
C PRO A 58 -13.39 -21.82 -14.24
N ASN A 59 -13.33 -20.97 -15.25
CA ASN A 59 -12.60 -19.70 -15.19
C ASN A 59 -13.52 -18.52 -14.86
N ILE A 60 -12.95 -17.30 -14.88
CA ILE A 60 -13.69 -16.08 -14.56
C ILE A 60 -14.90 -15.84 -15.48
N ASN A 61 -14.84 -16.19 -16.77
CA ASN A 61 -15.94 -16.02 -17.70
C ASN A 61 -17.13 -16.92 -17.32
N TYR A 62 -16.85 -18.16 -16.86
CA TYR A 62 -17.86 -19.05 -16.34
C TYR A 62 -18.52 -18.48 -15.09
N ILE A 63 -17.71 -17.99 -14.15
CA ILE A 63 -18.21 -17.37 -12.91
C ILE A 63 -19.13 -16.21 -13.24
N GLN A 64 -18.70 -15.30 -14.12
CA GLN A 64 -19.48 -14.13 -14.54
C GLN A 64 -20.79 -14.51 -15.24
N ASP A 65 -20.77 -15.45 -16.19
CA ASP A 65 -21.96 -15.92 -16.90
C ASP A 65 -22.98 -16.53 -15.94
N LYS A 66 -22.53 -17.42 -15.06
CA LYS A 66 -23.42 -18.07 -14.07
C LYS A 66 -23.96 -17.07 -13.06
N PHE A 67 -23.14 -16.18 -12.57
CA PHE A 67 -23.51 -15.16 -11.61
C PHE A 67 -24.59 -14.23 -12.18
N CYS A 68 -24.41 -13.74 -13.40
CA CYS A 68 -25.44 -12.93 -14.08
C CYS A 68 -26.76 -13.68 -14.25
N LYS A 69 -26.73 -14.94 -14.70
CA LYS A 69 -27.92 -15.74 -14.88
C LYS A 69 -28.69 -16.02 -13.59
N ILE A 70 -28.03 -16.06 -12.44
CA ILE A 70 -28.70 -16.18 -11.15
C ILE A 70 -29.52 -14.92 -10.86
N TYR A 71 -28.94 -13.74 -11.10
CA TYR A 71 -29.60 -12.47 -10.81
C TYR A 71 -30.66 -12.06 -11.84
N GLU A 72 -30.52 -12.47 -13.11
CA GLU A 72 -31.56 -12.26 -14.14
C GLU A 72 -32.87 -13.03 -13.86
N ARG A 73 -32.77 -14.10 -13.08
CA ARG A 73 -33.90 -15.00 -12.83
C ARG A 73 -34.69 -14.71 -11.55
N LYS A 74 -34.15 -13.90 -10.61
CA LYS A 74 -34.73 -13.68 -9.28
C LYS A 74 -34.42 -12.29 -8.75
N GLU A 75 -35.45 -11.55 -8.34
CA GLU A 75 -35.34 -10.14 -7.94
C GLU A 75 -34.69 -9.89 -6.56
N ASN A 76 -34.62 -10.87 -5.65
CA ASN A 76 -34.20 -10.66 -4.25
C ASN A 76 -33.05 -11.59 -3.81
N ILE A 77 -32.09 -11.86 -4.67
CA ILE A 77 -30.93 -12.67 -4.29
C ILE A 77 -29.85 -11.80 -3.64
N GLN A 78 -29.33 -12.31 -2.55
CA GLN A 78 -28.12 -11.82 -1.91
C GLN A 78 -27.03 -12.88 -2.04
N SER A 79 -25.82 -12.47 -2.38
CA SER A 79 -24.69 -13.37 -2.53
C SER A 79 -23.56 -12.97 -1.60
N VAL A 80 -22.81 -13.96 -1.17
CA VAL A 80 -21.49 -13.76 -0.59
C VAL A 80 -20.45 -14.39 -1.50
N ILE A 81 -19.40 -13.64 -1.81
CA ILE A 81 -18.26 -14.11 -2.58
C ILE A 81 -17.10 -14.30 -1.61
N HIS A 82 -16.51 -15.49 -1.62
CA HIS A 82 -15.24 -15.76 -0.96
C HIS A 82 -14.17 -16.00 -2.01
N ILE A 83 -13.01 -15.35 -1.80
CA ILE A 83 -11.81 -15.61 -2.60
C ILE A 83 -10.74 -16.17 -1.71
N ILE A 84 -10.14 -17.26 -2.15
CA ILE A 84 -9.08 -17.97 -1.44
C ILE A 84 -7.79 -17.81 -2.23
N CYS A 85 -6.78 -17.23 -1.59
CA CYS A 85 -5.39 -17.28 -2.02
C CYS A 85 -4.70 -18.42 -1.29
N VAL A 86 -4.05 -19.30 -2.02
CA VAL A 86 -3.23 -20.38 -1.46
C VAL A 86 -1.81 -19.85 -1.26
N GLY A 87 -1.28 -20.06 -0.07
CA GLY A 87 -0.05 -19.40 0.37
C GLY A 87 -0.30 -17.94 0.76
N ARG A 88 0.65 -17.34 1.47
CA ARG A 88 0.57 -15.89 1.79
C ARG A 88 1.12 -14.99 0.70
N THR A 89 1.44 -15.55 -0.45
CA THR A 89 1.88 -14.80 -1.62
C THR A 89 1.05 -15.17 -2.84
N PRO A 90 0.67 -14.20 -3.68
CA PRO A 90 -0.08 -14.46 -4.92
C PRO A 90 0.64 -15.42 -5.88
N ASP A 91 1.95 -15.55 -5.70
CA ASP A 91 2.82 -16.36 -6.57
C ASP A 91 3.18 -17.73 -5.99
N TYR A 92 2.46 -18.19 -4.94
CA TYR A 92 2.73 -19.47 -4.28
C TYR A 92 2.84 -20.64 -5.26
N TYR A 93 1.99 -20.68 -6.28
CA TYR A 93 2.02 -21.73 -7.29
C TYR A 93 3.28 -21.73 -8.16
N ARG A 94 4.05 -20.63 -8.20
CA ARG A 94 5.33 -20.58 -8.96
C ARG A 94 6.45 -21.41 -8.33
N PHE A 95 6.31 -21.82 -7.07
CA PHE A 95 7.25 -22.73 -6.42
C PHE A 95 7.08 -24.18 -6.84
N PHE A 96 6.08 -24.49 -7.67
CA PHE A 96 5.78 -25.83 -8.18
C PHE A 96 5.87 -25.88 -9.69
N ASP A 97 6.15 -27.09 -10.21
CA ASP A 97 5.94 -27.34 -11.64
C ASP A 97 4.44 -27.23 -11.99
N GLN A 98 4.15 -26.88 -13.24
CA GLN A 98 2.79 -26.61 -13.72
C GLN A 98 1.80 -27.75 -13.43
N ARG A 99 2.27 -29.01 -13.58
CA ARG A 99 1.44 -30.20 -13.34
C ARG A 99 1.04 -30.30 -11.86
N THR A 100 1.99 -30.08 -10.96
CA THR A 100 1.76 -30.09 -9.52
C THR A 100 0.84 -28.95 -9.10
N ALA A 101 1.06 -27.72 -9.59
CA ALA A 101 0.23 -26.58 -9.34
C ALA A 101 -1.24 -26.82 -9.76
N ASN A 102 -1.46 -27.39 -10.95
CA ASN A 102 -2.78 -27.73 -11.45
C ASN A 102 -3.47 -28.85 -10.65
N ALA A 103 -2.71 -29.83 -10.18
CA ALA A 103 -3.24 -30.88 -9.30
C ALA A 103 -3.72 -30.31 -7.96
N ILE A 104 -2.96 -29.41 -7.34
CA ILE A 104 -3.35 -28.71 -6.10
C ILE A 104 -4.65 -27.93 -6.31
N LYS A 105 -4.73 -27.13 -7.37
CA LYS A 105 -5.94 -26.34 -7.68
C LYS A 105 -7.18 -27.24 -7.88
N SER A 106 -7.01 -28.33 -8.63
CA SER A 106 -8.12 -29.26 -8.92
C SER A 106 -8.62 -29.97 -7.65
N GLU A 107 -7.72 -30.37 -6.79
CA GLU A 107 -8.05 -31.02 -5.52
C GLU A 107 -8.78 -30.05 -4.55
N LEU A 108 -8.24 -28.84 -4.37
CA LEU A 108 -8.88 -27.83 -3.53
C LEU A 108 -10.28 -27.47 -4.06
N HIS A 109 -10.41 -27.28 -5.38
CA HIS A 109 -11.70 -27.06 -6.03
C HIS A 109 -12.68 -28.20 -5.74
N ASN A 110 -12.26 -29.46 -5.90
CA ASN A 110 -13.11 -30.63 -5.68
C ASN A 110 -13.50 -30.79 -4.21
N THR A 111 -12.58 -30.58 -3.29
CA THR A 111 -12.84 -30.62 -1.85
C THR A 111 -13.87 -29.58 -1.45
N LEU A 112 -13.64 -28.32 -1.83
CA LEU A 112 -14.56 -27.22 -1.52
C LEU A 112 -15.93 -27.40 -2.17
N SER A 113 -15.97 -27.85 -3.42
CA SER A 113 -17.22 -28.09 -4.13
C SER A 113 -18.08 -29.18 -3.46
N LYS A 114 -17.46 -30.27 -3.04
CA LYS A 114 -18.16 -31.40 -2.40
C LYS A 114 -18.60 -31.11 -0.97
N THR A 115 -17.73 -30.45 -0.20
CA THR A 115 -17.98 -30.24 1.23
C THR A 115 -18.94 -29.08 1.49
N LEU A 116 -18.85 -27.99 0.70
CA LEU A 116 -19.55 -26.74 0.98
C LEU A 116 -20.69 -26.45 0.01
N SER A 117 -20.78 -27.18 -1.11
CA SER A 117 -21.83 -27.03 -2.13
C SER A 117 -22.14 -25.57 -2.51
N PRO A 118 -21.13 -24.77 -2.91
CA PRO A 118 -21.37 -23.38 -3.30
C PRO A 118 -22.24 -23.30 -4.56
N SER A 119 -22.96 -22.21 -4.72
CA SER A 119 -23.78 -21.94 -5.92
C SER A 119 -22.92 -21.84 -7.19
N ILE A 120 -21.71 -21.30 -7.04
CA ILE A 120 -20.71 -21.20 -8.11
C ILE A 120 -19.34 -21.40 -7.48
N ILE A 121 -18.45 -22.14 -8.16
CA ILE A 121 -17.02 -22.25 -7.83
C ILE A 121 -16.19 -22.22 -9.11
N GLY A 122 -15.02 -21.57 -9.06
CA GLY A 122 -14.11 -21.47 -10.18
C GLY A 122 -12.83 -20.74 -9.84
N LEU A 123 -12.02 -20.41 -10.85
CA LEU A 123 -10.74 -19.73 -10.71
C LEU A 123 -10.82 -18.28 -11.21
N PHE A 124 -10.17 -17.39 -10.49
CA PHE A 124 -9.90 -16.01 -10.87
C PHE A 124 -8.40 -15.84 -11.08
N GLU A 125 -7.97 -15.22 -12.22
CA GLU A 125 -6.57 -15.03 -12.62
C GLU A 125 -5.71 -16.30 -12.55
N ASP A 126 -6.32 -17.48 -12.71
CA ASP A 126 -5.68 -18.79 -12.56
C ASP A 126 -4.91 -19.01 -11.23
N LYS A 127 -5.11 -18.14 -10.25
CA LYS A 127 -4.42 -18.13 -8.95
C LYS A 127 -5.35 -18.28 -7.77
N TYR A 128 -6.56 -17.73 -7.86
CA TYR A 128 -7.47 -17.64 -6.74
C TYR A 128 -8.67 -18.55 -6.94
N ILE A 129 -9.09 -19.26 -5.89
CA ILE A 129 -10.34 -20.01 -5.92
C ILE A 129 -11.45 -19.08 -5.46
N VAL A 130 -12.50 -18.96 -6.27
CA VAL A 130 -13.70 -18.17 -5.99
C VAL A 130 -14.85 -19.07 -5.68
N LEU A 131 -15.54 -18.81 -4.56
CA LEU A 131 -16.79 -19.46 -4.18
C LEU A 131 -17.88 -18.41 -4.03
N ILE A 132 -19.06 -18.69 -4.55
CA ILE A 132 -20.24 -17.82 -4.40
C ILE A 132 -21.37 -18.63 -3.78
N PHE A 133 -21.90 -18.11 -2.68
CA PHE A 133 -23.08 -18.63 -2.03
C PHE A 133 -24.22 -17.64 -2.18
N THR A 134 -25.41 -18.13 -2.48
CA THR A 134 -26.58 -17.30 -2.73
C THR A 134 -27.75 -17.71 -1.80
N LYS A 135 -28.50 -16.72 -1.33
CA LYS A 135 -29.73 -16.92 -0.57
C LYS A 135 -30.73 -15.78 -0.80
N ASN A 136 -31.97 -15.95 -0.35
CA ASN A 136 -33.02 -14.93 -0.52
C ASN A 136 -33.09 -13.94 0.66
N SER A 137 -32.15 -13.97 1.58
CA SER A 137 -32.09 -13.07 2.75
C SER A 137 -30.73 -12.36 2.81
N VAL A 138 -30.68 -11.22 3.48
CA VAL A 138 -29.46 -10.45 3.67
C VAL A 138 -28.42 -11.27 4.46
N TRP A 139 -27.16 -11.19 4.05
CA TRP A 139 -26.06 -11.78 4.77
C TRP A 139 -25.67 -10.89 5.96
N GLN A 140 -25.75 -11.46 7.17
CA GLN A 140 -25.26 -10.78 8.37
C GLN A 140 -23.74 -10.96 8.48
N HIS A 141 -23.07 -10.01 9.11
CA HIS A 141 -21.60 -10.01 9.25
C HIS A 141 -21.09 -11.30 9.93
N GLU A 142 -21.80 -11.73 10.98
CA GLU A 142 -21.48 -12.93 11.74
C GLU A 142 -21.55 -14.19 10.85
N GLN A 143 -22.56 -14.29 9.99
CA GLN A 143 -22.72 -15.41 9.05
C GLN A 143 -21.59 -15.47 8.02
N ILE A 144 -21.12 -14.32 7.54
CA ILE A 144 -19.97 -14.24 6.63
C ILE A 144 -18.70 -14.69 7.34
N LEU A 145 -18.52 -14.26 8.59
CA LEU A 145 -17.37 -14.65 9.42
C LEU A 145 -17.38 -16.15 9.71
N GLU A 146 -18.53 -16.71 10.09
CA GLU A 146 -18.70 -18.16 10.30
C GLU A 146 -18.36 -18.95 9.03
N GLN A 147 -18.82 -18.50 7.86
CA GLN A 147 -18.46 -19.13 6.59
C GLN A 147 -16.96 -19.04 6.30
N GLN A 148 -16.30 -17.90 6.56
CA GLN A 148 -14.86 -17.78 6.40
C GLN A 148 -14.11 -18.77 7.29
N GLN A 149 -14.54 -18.90 8.55
CA GLN A 149 -13.93 -19.85 9.49
C GLN A 149 -14.17 -21.30 9.07
N LEU A 150 -15.35 -21.61 8.57
CA LEU A 150 -15.67 -22.93 8.02
C LEU A 150 -14.80 -23.25 6.80
N LEU A 151 -14.66 -22.30 5.87
CA LEU A 151 -13.75 -22.42 4.72
C LEU A 151 -12.32 -22.72 5.18
N LYS A 152 -11.81 -21.95 6.15
CA LYS A 152 -10.45 -22.12 6.66
C LYS A 152 -10.24 -23.49 7.31
N ARG A 153 -11.24 -24.01 8.03
CA ARG A 153 -11.21 -25.35 8.64
C ARG A 153 -11.33 -26.49 7.62
N THR A 154 -12.02 -26.26 6.51
CA THR A 154 -12.21 -27.25 5.42
C THR A 154 -10.95 -27.41 4.55
N LEU A 155 -10.15 -26.36 4.47
CA LEU A 155 -8.93 -26.36 3.69
C LEU A 155 -7.82 -27.16 4.41
N PRO A 156 -7.05 -28.01 3.69
CA PRO A 156 -5.99 -28.79 4.30
C PRO A 156 -4.85 -27.87 4.79
N SER A 157 -4.38 -28.08 6.01
CA SER A 157 -3.25 -27.32 6.58
C SER A 157 -1.89 -27.76 6.05
N GLU A 158 -1.82 -28.97 5.47
CA GLU A 158 -0.59 -29.53 4.90
C GLU A 158 -0.92 -30.54 3.81
N LYS A 159 0.04 -30.84 2.96
CA LYS A 159 -0.08 -31.88 1.94
C LYS A 159 1.27 -32.49 1.61
N THR A 160 1.26 -33.81 1.42
CA THR A 160 2.43 -34.54 0.90
C THR A 160 2.46 -34.48 -0.61
N ILE A 161 3.49 -33.83 -1.16
CA ILE A 161 3.74 -33.73 -2.61
C ILE A 161 5.12 -34.27 -2.89
N LYS A 162 5.22 -35.29 -3.75
CA LYS A 162 6.50 -35.94 -4.09
C LYS A 162 7.31 -36.38 -2.87
N GLY A 163 6.62 -36.90 -1.83
CA GLY A 163 7.25 -37.38 -0.60
C GLY A 163 7.66 -36.30 0.41
N LYS A 164 7.39 -35.01 0.14
CA LYS A 164 7.62 -33.90 1.06
C LYS A 164 6.29 -33.34 1.58
N VAL A 165 6.20 -33.17 2.89
CA VAL A 165 5.06 -32.49 3.52
C VAL A 165 5.24 -30.99 3.35
N LEU A 166 4.26 -30.35 2.72
CA LEU A 166 4.22 -28.90 2.49
C LEU A 166 3.09 -28.29 3.31
N PRO A 167 3.37 -27.32 4.17
CA PRO A 167 2.34 -26.59 4.89
C PRO A 167 1.61 -25.64 3.92
N PHE A 168 0.29 -25.56 4.07
CA PHE A 168 -0.56 -24.61 3.34
C PHE A 168 -1.10 -23.56 4.30
N GLU A 169 -0.85 -22.31 3.97
CA GLU A 169 -1.52 -21.17 4.55
C GLU A 169 -2.51 -20.60 3.54
N TYR A 170 -3.59 -20.01 4.05
CA TYR A 170 -4.63 -19.44 3.20
C TYR A 170 -4.97 -18.02 3.63
N ALA A 171 -5.15 -17.15 2.63
CA ALA A 171 -5.76 -15.87 2.83
C ALA A 171 -7.16 -15.87 2.16
N ILE A 172 -8.18 -15.49 2.92
CA ILE A 172 -9.59 -15.55 2.48
C ILE A 172 -10.19 -14.17 2.60
N ALA A 173 -10.58 -13.61 1.47
CA ALA A 173 -11.35 -12.37 1.41
C ALA A 173 -12.82 -12.69 1.12
N SER A 174 -13.74 -12.01 1.80
CA SER A 174 -15.18 -12.17 1.62
C SER A 174 -15.87 -10.85 1.36
N MET A 175 -16.88 -10.86 0.52
CA MET A 175 -17.69 -9.69 0.20
C MET A 175 -19.13 -10.10 -0.02
N ASP A 176 -20.06 -9.40 0.63
CA ASP A 176 -21.49 -9.51 0.29
C ASP A 176 -21.80 -8.67 -0.95
N ILE A 177 -22.71 -9.17 -1.76
CA ILE A 177 -23.16 -8.55 -3.01
C ILE A 177 -24.67 -8.61 -3.09
N SER A 178 -25.27 -7.46 -3.36
CA SER A 178 -26.69 -7.30 -3.64
C SER A 178 -26.95 -7.17 -5.15
N SER A 179 -28.20 -7.32 -5.56
CA SER A 179 -28.65 -7.07 -6.94
C SER A 179 -28.29 -5.65 -7.43
N ARG A 180 -28.26 -4.67 -6.53
CA ARG A 180 -27.90 -3.27 -6.85
C ARG A 180 -26.44 -3.11 -7.28
N ASP A 181 -25.53 -3.90 -6.71
CA ASP A 181 -24.11 -3.85 -7.02
C ASP A 181 -23.81 -4.33 -8.44
N LEU A 182 -24.60 -5.26 -8.96
CA LEU A 182 -24.46 -5.79 -10.32
C LEU A 182 -24.82 -4.80 -11.42
N HIS A 183 -25.78 -3.90 -11.17
CA HIS A 183 -26.16 -2.87 -12.12
C HIS A 183 -25.05 -1.81 -12.32
N GLN A 184 -24.09 -1.72 -11.39
CA GLN A 184 -23.05 -0.69 -11.43
C GLN A 184 -21.84 -1.03 -12.31
N SER A 185 -21.44 -2.27 -12.49
CA SER A 185 -20.40 -2.79 -13.41
C SER A 185 -19.75 -4.06 -12.85
N LYS A 186 -19.66 -5.08 -13.67
CA LYS A 186 -19.02 -6.38 -13.34
C LYS A 186 -17.54 -6.18 -12.94
N ASP A 187 -16.81 -5.33 -13.66
CA ASP A 187 -15.40 -5.04 -13.39
C ASP A 187 -15.15 -4.38 -12.03
N ARG A 188 -16.14 -3.65 -11.53
CA ARG A 188 -16.06 -3.02 -10.21
C ARG A 188 -16.07 -4.05 -9.09
N ILE A 189 -16.89 -5.09 -9.21
CA ILE A 189 -16.97 -6.18 -8.24
C ILE A 189 -15.60 -6.89 -8.15
N PHE A 190 -15.03 -7.27 -9.30
CA PHE A 190 -13.75 -7.99 -9.30
C PHE A 190 -12.57 -7.14 -8.80
N ARG A 191 -12.56 -5.84 -9.08
CA ARG A 191 -11.56 -4.92 -8.48
C ARG A 191 -11.67 -4.83 -6.96
N ARG A 192 -12.89 -4.77 -6.42
CA ARG A 192 -13.14 -4.78 -4.96
C ARG A 192 -12.71 -6.10 -4.33
N ILE A 193 -12.96 -7.20 -4.98
CA ILE A 193 -12.53 -8.53 -4.55
C ILE A 193 -11.00 -8.65 -4.55
N ALA A 194 -10.32 -8.22 -5.60
CA ALA A 194 -8.85 -8.20 -5.67
C ALA A 194 -8.24 -7.34 -4.53
N PHE A 195 -8.86 -6.20 -4.22
CA PHE A 195 -8.49 -5.41 -3.04
C PHE A 195 -8.67 -6.22 -1.76
N GLY A 196 -9.81 -6.91 -1.59
CA GLY A 196 -10.07 -7.77 -0.43
C GLY A 196 -8.98 -8.82 -0.22
N VAL A 197 -8.53 -9.49 -1.28
CA VAL A 197 -7.39 -10.43 -1.22
C VAL A 197 -6.12 -9.73 -0.74
N SER A 198 -5.82 -8.55 -1.26
CA SER A 198 -4.63 -7.79 -0.82
C SER A 198 -4.67 -7.41 0.66
N GLN A 199 -5.86 -7.23 1.23
CA GLN A 199 -6.03 -6.95 2.65
C GLN A 199 -5.94 -8.25 3.49
N SER A 200 -6.53 -9.37 3.04
CA SER A 200 -6.45 -10.64 3.77
C SER A 200 -5.00 -11.14 3.91
N LEU A 201 -4.15 -10.91 2.91
CA LEU A 201 -2.73 -11.23 2.96
C LEU A 201 -1.95 -10.45 4.04
N LYS A 202 -2.46 -9.29 4.47
CA LYS A 202 -1.85 -8.46 5.53
C LYS A 202 -2.32 -8.83 6.93
N GLN A 203 -3.41 -9.59 7.06
CA GLN A 203 -3.94 -10.01 8.36
C GLN A 203 -3.16 -11.21 8.91
N ALA A 204 -2.94 -11.24 10.23
CA ALA A 204 -2.25 -12.34 10.88
C ALA A 204 -2.99 -13.68 10.72
N ASP A 205 -4.32 -13.65 10.76
CA ASP A 205 -5.19 -14.81 10.58
C ASP A 205 -5.52 -15.12 9.11
N GLY A 206 -5.14 -14.24 8.18
CA GLY A 206 -5.42 -14.36 6.75
C GLY A 206 -6.87 -14.11 6.35
N LEU A 207 -7.72 -13.56 7.25
CA LEU A 207 -9.13 -13.35 7.00
C LEU A 207 -9.45 -11.86 6.82
N TYR A 208 -10.27 -11.52 5.82
CA TYR A 208 -10.73 -10.15 5.61
C TYR A 208 -12.15 -10.12 5.04
N ILE A 209 -13.03 -9.34 5.64
CA ILE A 209 -14.35 -9.03 5.09
C ILE A 209 -14.28 -7.63 4.49
N TYR A 210 -14.63 -7.53 3.20
CA TYR A 210 -14.59 -6.29 2.45
C TYR A 210 -15.48 -5.21 3.06
N ARG A 211 -14.96 -3.98 3.09
CA ARG A 211 -15.69 -2.77 3.49
C ARG A 211 -15.45 -1.67 2.46
N ASP A 212 -16.51 -1.04 1.99
CA ASP A 212 -16.44 0.08 1.03
C ASP A 212 -15.55 1.23 1.54
N LYS A 213 -15.59 1.50 2.85
CA LYS A 213 -14.75 2.53 3.49
C LYS A 213 -13.27 2.24 3.30
N ASP A 214 -12.83 1.00 3.50
CA ASP A 214 -11.42 0.62 3.37
C ASP A 214 -10.95 0.71 1.91
N TYR A 215 -11.82 0.31 0.98
CA TYR A 215 -11.54 0.42 -0.45
C TYR A 215 -11.44 1.89 -0.90
N SER A 216 -12.37 2.73 -0.48
CA SER A 216 -12.36 4.16 -0.78
C SER A 216 -11.13 4.85 -0.21
N LEU A 217 -10.75 4.51 1.03
CA LEU A 217 -9.51 4.99 1.65
C LEU A 217 -8.27 4.54 0.87
N ASN A 218 -8.24 3.30 0.38
CA ASN A 218 -7.12 2.81 -0.44
C ASN A 218 -7.01 3.55 -1.77
N LEU A 219 -8.15 3.82 -2.43
CA LEU A 219 -8.15 4.62 -3.66
C LEU A 219 -7.63 6.04 -3.41
N MET A 220 -8.06 6.67 -2.31
CA MET A 220 -7.56 7.98 -1.92
C MET A 220 -6.05 7.97 -1.65
N LYS A 221 -5.54 6.98 -0.90
CA LYS A 221 -4.09 6.83 -0.65
C LYS A 221 -3.30 6.70 -1.96
N ARG A 222 -3.77 5.88 -2.90
CA ARG A 222 -3.12 5.73 -4.22
C ARG A 222 -3.14 7.02 -5.04
N ALA A 223 -4.26 7.73 -5.05
CA ALA A 223 -4.36 9.02 -5.71
C ALA A 223 -3.40 10.05 -5.10
N THR A 224 -3.31 10.09 -3.76
CA THR A 224 -2.38 10.94 -3.03
C THR A 224 -0.92 10.63 -3.40
N ILE A 225 -0.50 9.37 -3.36
CA ILE A 225 0.87 8.96 -3.74
C ILE A 225 1.17 9.33 -5.20
N HIS A 226 0.23 9.09 -6.11
CA HIS A 226 0.40 9.44 -7.52
C HIS A 226 0.56 10.96 -7.72
N ALA A 227 -0.26 11.76 -7.07
CA ALA A 227 -0.18 13.23 -7.12
C ALA A 227 1.14 13.74 -6.52
N LEU A 228 1.60 13.17 -5.40
CA LEU A 228 2.91 13.48 -4.80
C LEU A 228 4.07 13.20 -5.76
N HIS A 229 4.10 12.03 -6.39
CA HIS A 229 5.10 11.71 -7.39
C HIS A 229 5.09 12.71 -8.55
N GLN A 230 3.91 13.08 -9.02
CA GLN A 230 3.77 14.04 -10.11
C GLN A 230 4.33 15.41 -9.71
N ASP A 231 3.93 15.93 -8.55
CA ASP A 231 4.33 17.26 -8.09
C ASP A 231 5.83 17.34 -7.77
N VAL A 232 6.42 16.28 -7.20
CA VAL A 232 7.88 16.21 -6.97
C VAL A 232 8.64 16.22 -8.31
N ARG A 233 8.21 15.44 -9.31
CA ARG A 233 8.83 15.39 -10.64
C ARG A 233 8.70 16.70 -11.41
N GLN A 234 7.66 17.47 -11.17
CA GLN A 234 7.41 18.78 -11.81
C GLN A 234 8.18 19.95 -11.15
N GLY A 235 9.16 19.66 -10.28
CA GLY A 235 9.99 20.66 -9.65
C GLY A 235 9.52 21.13 -8.28
N GLY A 236 8.41 20.57 -7.77
CA GLY A 236 7.95 20.79 -6.41
C GLY A 236 7.30 22.14 -6.14
N ASP A 237 6.75 22.83 -7.14
CA ASP A 237 6.06 24.14 -6.99
C ASP A 237 4.79 24.06 -6.13
N GLN A 238 4.23 22.85 -6.01
CA GLN A 238 3.09 22.57 -5.15
C GLN A 238 3.48 22.44 -3.67
N PHE A 239 4.77 22.48 -3.33
CA PHE A 239 5.23 22.41 -1.97
C PHE A 239 5.75 23.76 -1.49
N GLU A 240 5.32 24.15 -0.30
CA GLU A 240 5.78 25.33 0.42
C GLU A 240 6.56 24.93 1.67
N LEU A 241 7.57 25.71 1.99
CA LEU A 241 8.29 25.58 3.23
C LEU A 241 7.70 26.51 4.29
N TYR A 242 7.39 25.93 5.43
CA TYR A 242 7.04 26.62 6.65
C TYR A 242 8.18 26.47 7.64
N HIS A 243 8.22 27.30 8.65
CA HIS A 243 9.19 27.19 9.74
C HIS A 243 8.52 27.35 11.08
N GLN A 244 9.08 26.71 12.11
CA GLN A 244 8.77 26.95 13.51
C GLN A 244 10.04 27.28 14.25
N THR A 245 10.01 28.35 15.07
CA THR A 245 11.21 28.85 15.75
C THR A 245 11.59 27.97 16.94
N ILE A 246 12.91 27.83 17.12
CA ILE A 246 13.56 27.24 18.29
C ILE A 246 14.29 28.37 19.01
N CYS A 247 13.93 28.65 20.26
CA CYS A 247 14.42 29.78 21.02
C CYS A 247 15.44 29.36 22.07
N TYR A 248 16.32 30.28 22.48
CA TYR A 248 17.18 30.05 23.63
C TYR A 248 16.36 30.01 24.93
N SER A 249 16.64 29.04 25.82
CA SER A 249 15.91 28.95 27.11
C SER A 249 16.26 30.09 28.07
N LEU A 250 17.43 30.67 27.94
CA LEU A 250 17.90 31.84 28.71
C LEU A 250 17.19 33.14 28.28
N ASN A 251 16.94 33.27 27.00
CA ASN A 251 16.22 34.42 26.42
C ASN A 251 15.32 33.98 25.28
N THR A 252 14.07 33.74 25.61
CA THR A 252 13.06 33.22 24.65
C THR A 252 12.66 34.22 23.56
N SER A 253 13.09 35.50 23.69
CA SER A 253 12.96 36.48 22.61
C SER A 253 14.02 36.35 21.53
N GLN A 254 15.04 35.51 21.76
CA GLN A 254 16.11 35.27 20.81
C GLN A 254 15.94 33.90 20.15
N VAL A 255 15.86 33.90 18.83
CA VAL A 255 15.78 32.67 18.03
C VAL A 255 17.17 32.08 17.88
N TYR A 256 17.28 30.79 18.13
CA TYR A 256 18.46 29.99 17.87
C TYR A 256 18.44 29.37 16.47
N ALA A 257 17.37 28.66 16.16
CA ALA A 257 17.17 27.92 14.91
C ALA A 257 15.71 27.94 14.49
N ALA A 258 15.45 27.41 13.33
CA ALA A 258 14.08 27.21 12.83
C ALA A 258 13.93 25.83 12.19
N GLU A 259 12.94 25.06 12.64
CA GLU A 259 12.60 23.79 12.02
C GLU A 259 11.79 24.02 10.74
N VAL A 260 12.21 23.38 9.65
CA VAL A 260 11.50 23.41 8.36
C VAL A 260 10.42 22.37 8.32
N LEU A 261 9.23 22.82 8.00
CA LEU A 261 8.02 22.01 7.95
C LEU A 261 7.40 22.10 6.56
N LEU A 262 7.33 20.98 5.88
CA LEU A 262 6.73 20.90 4.54
C LEU A 262 5.23 21.12 4.59
N ARG A 263 4.70 21.87 3.62
CA ARG A 263 3.26 21.98 3.35
C ARG A 263 3.01 21.72 1.87
N TRP A 264 1.99 20.95 1.59
CA TRP A 264 1.53 20.67 0.24
C TRP A 264 0.29 21.49 -0.05
N LYS A 265 0.27 22.24 -1.16
CA LYS A 265 -0.81 23.15 -1.52
C LYS A 265 -2.12 22.44 -1.90
N ARG A 266 -2.04 21.16 -2.24
CA ARG A 266 -3.21 20.36 -2.60
C ARG A 266 -3.97 19.94 -1.33
N SER A 267 -4.80 20.85 -0.83
CA SER A 267 -5.59 20.67 0.40
C SER A 267 -6.55 19.48 0.36
N GLU A 268 -6.98 19.05 -0.83
CA GLU A 268 -7.84 17.88 -1.06
C GLU A 268 -7.22 16.57 -0.58
N TYR A 269 -5.90 16.50 -0.46
CA TYR A 269 -5.18 15.32 0.06
C TYR A 269 -4.82 15.43 1.55
N GLY A 270 -5.23 16.51 2.21
CA GLY A 270 -4.98 16.75 3.63
C GLY A 270 -3.60 17.32 3.95
N GLY A 271 -3.37 17.58 5.24
CA GLY A 271 -2.11 18.13 5.74
C GLY A 271 -0.99 17.08 5.88
N PRO A 272 0.19 17.51 6.38
CA PRO A 272 1.36 16.64 6.56
C PRO A 272 1.09 15.37 7.36
N GLY A 273 0.28 15.44 8.40
CA GLY A 273 -0.13 14.28 9.21
C GLY A 273 -0.88 13.20 8.41
N VAL A 274 -1.44 13.54 7.22
CA VAL A 274 -2.14 12.60 6.35
C VAL A 274 -1.22 12.04 5.27
N PHE A 275 -0.46 12.91 4.57
CA PHE A 275 0.33 12.44 3.43
C PHE A 275 1.75 11.96 3.82
N MET A 276 2.40 12.50 4.84
CA MET A 276 3.75 12.07 5.23
C MET A 276 3.82 10.59 5.64
N PRO A 277 2.84 10.00 6.38
CA PRO A 277 2.83 8.56 6.62
C PRO A 277 2.73 7.71 5.35
N LEU A 278 2.15 8.24 4.26
CA LEU A 278 2.12 7.57 2.96
C LEU A 278 3.48 7.67 2.25
N VAL A 279 4.12 8.84 2.31
CA VAL A 279 5.47 9.07 1.79
C VAL A 279 6.48 8.14 2.49
N ALA A 280 6.37 7.97 3.81
CA ALA A 280 7.26 7.09 4.57
C ALA A 280 7.20 5.61 4.15
N GLN A 281 6.10 5.17 3.52
CA GLN A 281 5.94 3.82 2.96
C GLN A 281 6.55 3.66 1.56
N GLU A 282 6.99 4.76 0.93
CA GLU A 282 7.54 4.83 -0.43
C GLU A 282 8.96 5.44 -0.40
N PRO A 283 10.01 4.67 -0.04
CA PRO A 283 11.35 5.21 0.16
C PRO A 283 11.91 6.05 -1.00
N PRO A 284 11.69 5.69 -2.29
CA PRO A 284 12.16 6.53 -3.41
C PRO A 284 11.47 7.89 -3.50
N LEU A 285 10.17 7.95 -3.12
CA LEU A 285 9.42 9.20 -3.07
C LEU A 285 9.90 10.06 -1.90
N HIS A 286 10.10 9.44 -0.72
CA HIS A 286 10.63 10.12 0.46
C HIS A 286 11.98 10.77 0.15
N TYR A 287 12.91 10.00 -0.42
CA TYR A 287 14.22 10.47 -0.82
C TYR A 287 14.16 11.68 -1.78
N SER A 288 13.36 11.57 -2.83
CA SER A 288 13.19 12.66 -3.79
C SER A 288 12.61 13.92 -3.15
N LEU A 289 11.66 13.75 -2.22
CA LEU A 289 11.06 14.85 -1.46
C LEU A 289 12.06 15.51 -0.53
N THR A 290 12.87 14.71 0.18
CA THR A 290 13.95 15.21 1.07
C THR A 290 14.97 16.03 0.28
N LEU A 291 15.45 15.54 -0.86
CA LEU A 291 16.38 16.30 -1.70
C LEU A 291 15.77 17.60 -2.24
N MET A 292 14.49 17.57 -2.61
CA MET A 292 13.76 18.77 -3.03
C MET A 292 13.70 19.80 -1.89
N ILE A 293 13.40 19.36 -0.64
CA ILE A 293 13.37 20.24 0.54
C ILE A 293 14.74 20.85 0.76
N ILE A 294 15.83 20.05 0.75
CA ILE A 294 17.19 20.53 0.95
C ILE A 294 17.53 21.61 -0.10
N LYS A 295 17.27 21.36 -1.40
CA LYS A 295 17.52 22.32 -2.46
C LYS A 295 16.73 23.62 -2.28
N LYS A 296 15.45 23.53 -1.90
CA LYS A 296 14.61 24.71 -1.62
C LYS A 296 15.11 25.50 -0.41
N VAL A 297 15.53 24.82 0.65
CA VAL A 297 16.10 25.45 1.84
C VAL A 297 17.40 26.16 1.48
N VAL A 298 18.34 25.50 0.82
CA VAL A 298 19.62 26.11 0.40
C VAL A 298 19.37 27.32 -0.48
N SER A 299 18.51 27.21 -1.50
CA SER A 299 18.15 28.34 -2.35
C SER A 299 17.51 29.51 -1.58
N PHE A 300 16.75 29.20 -0.53
CA PHE A 300 16.12 30.24 0.30
C PHE A 300 17.14 30.96 1.19
N ILE A 301 17.98 30.21 1.93
CA ILE A 301 18.93 30.79 2.87
C ILE A 301 20.19 31.39 2.20
N SER A 302 20.43 31.04 0.93
CA SER A 302 21.52 31.65 0.14
C SER A 302 21.19 33.06 -0.35
N ASN A 303 19.94 33.49 -0.29
CA ASN A 303 19.55 34.85 -0.63
C ASN A 303 20.04 35.81 0.48
N PRO A 304 20.98 36.76 0.17
CA PRO A 304 21.51 37.67 1.17
C PRO A 304 20.51 38.63 1.80
N GLU A 305 19.34 38.79 1.19
CA GLU A 305 18.23 39.56 1.76
C GLU A 305 17.50 38.79 2.87
N HIS A 306 17.72 37.48 2.97
CA HIS A 306 17.12 36.66 3.98
C HIS A 306 18.03 36.47 5.18
N ASN A 307 17.66 37.05 6.29
CA ASN A 307 18.37 36.87 7.56
C ASN A 307 17.77 35.70 8.34
N PHE A 308 18.25 34.49 8.08
CA PHE A 308 17.79 33.28 8.77
C PHE A 308 18.83 32.73 9.74
N PRO A 309 18.41 32.24 10.92
CA PRO A 309 19.26 31.52 11.86
C PRO A 309 19.65 30.15 11.30
N ASP A 310 20.13 29.28 12.16
CA ASP A 310 20.29 27.87 11.81
C ASP A 310 18.96 27.23 11.45
N ILE A 311 19.00 26.25 10.55
CA ILE A 311 17.78 25.59 10.04
C ILE A 311 17.88 24.09 10.27
N SER A 312 16.82 23.51 10.82
CA SER A 312 16.71 22.06 10.90
C SER A 312 15.78 21.48 9.83
N ILE A 313 16.16 20.33 9.30
CA ILE A 313 15.47 19.60 8.22
C ILE A 313 15.31 18.15 8.64
N ASN A 314 14.07 17.67 8.61
CA ASN A 314 13.73 16.28 8.87
C ASN A 314 14.23 15.38 7.73
N ILE A 315 14.99 14.34 8.06
CA ILE A 315 15.44 13.28 7.15
C ILE A 315 15.13 11.91 7.74
N SER A 316 14.96 10.90 6.89
CA SER A 316 14.71 9.55 7.36
C SER A 316 15.95 8.68 7.39
N ASN A 317 15.92 7.61 8.20
CA ASN A 317 16.96 6.57 8.18
C ASN A 317 17.09 5.91 6.79
N SER A 318 15.98 5.82 6.03
CA SER A 318 16.01 5.32 4.66
C SER A 318 16.76 6.25 3.72
N ASP A 319 16.64 7.58 3.88
CA ASP A 319 17.40 8.54 3.07
C ASP A 319 18.89 8.41 3.33
N LEU A 320 19.30 8.39 4.61
CA LEU A 320 20.70 8.17 5.00
C LEU A 320 21.27 6.84 4.54
N SER A 321 20.43 5.83 4.33
CA SER A 321 20.88 4.50 3.85
C SER A 321 21.11 4.45 2.35
N MET A 322 20.65 5.46 1.59
CA MET A 322 20.87 5.53 0.15
C MET A 322 22.35 5.81 -0.17
N MET A 323 22.88 5.05 -1.13
CA MET A 323 24.32 5.12 -1.48
C MET A 323 24.72 6.53 -1.94
N ASP A 324 23.86 7.21 -2.67
CA ASP A 324 24.13 8.51 -3.30
C ASP A 324 23.76 9.70 -2.39
N PHE A 325 23.21 9.47 -1.17
CA PHE A 325 22.69 10.56 -0.33
C PHE A 325 23.75 11.61 0.00
N TYR A 326 24.96 11.18 0.36
CA TYR A 326 26.07 12.11 0.60
C TYR A 326 26.37 12.98 -0.63
N ALA A 327 26.52 12.34 -1.80
CA ALA A 327 26.85 13.04 -3.03
C ALA A 327 25.74 14.03 -3.45
N ASP A 328 24.48 13.63 -3.31
CA ASP A 328 23.32 14.47 -3.66
C ASP A 328 23.20 15.69 -2.73
N VAL A 329 23.43 15.52 -1.42
CA VAL A 329 23.44 16.64 -0.45
C VAL A 329 24.61 17.56 -0.70
N MET A 330 25.79 17.02 -1.01
CA MET A 330 26.97 17.82 -1.35
C MET A 330 26.75 18.64 -2.62
N SER A 331 26.14 18.04 -3.64
CA SER A 331 25.76 18.73 -4.89
C SER A 331 24.73 19.84 -4.62
N ALA A 332 23.74 19.60 -3.76
CA ALA A 332 22.74 20.60 -3.40
C ALA A 332 23.33 21.84 -2.68
N THR A 333 24.50 21.69 -2.05
CA THR A 333 25.19 22.76 -1.28
C THR A 333 26.52 23.19 -1.92
N GLU A 334 26.80 22.77 -3.16
CA GLU A 334 28.07 22.99 -3.83
C GLU A 334 28.44 24.47 -3.92
N ASN A 335 27.47 25.31 -4.31
CA ASN A 335 27.69 26.75 -4.49
C ASN A 335 27.70 27.56 -3.18
N PHE A 336 27.31 26.96 -2.06
CA PHE A 336 27.18 27.62 -0.76
C PHE A 336 27.73 26.74 0.39
N PRO A 337 29.02 26.35 0.37
CA PRO A 337 29.54 25.41 1.35
C PRO A 337 29.52 25.98 2.79
N GLU A 338 29.51 27.29 2.96
CA GLU A 338 29.40 27.97 4.26
C GLU A 338 28.03 27.73 4.94
N LEU A 339 26.99 27.49 4.16
CA LEU A 339 25.65 27.23 4.69
C LEU A 339 25.51 25.84 5.34
N ARG A 340 26.44 24.92 5.09
CA ARG A 340 26.43 23.56 5.66
C ARG A 340 26.39 23.59 7.19
N SER A 341 27.17 24.51 7.80
CA SER A 341 27.21 24.67 9.24
C SER A 341 25.92 25.24 9.85
N LYS A 342 25.05 25.84 9.03
CA LYS A 342 23.72 26.33 9.43
C LYS A 342 22.62 25.27 9.31
N ILE A 343 22.90 24.14 8.65
CA ILE A 343 21.91 23.09 8.43
C ILE A 343 22.07 22.00 9.51
N ILE A 344 20.97 21.68 10.17
CA ILE A 344 20.85 20.61 11.15
C ILE A 344 19.92 19.54 10.55
N PHE A 345 20.38 18.31 10.39
CA PHE A 345 19.53 17.20 9.99
C PHE A 345 18.91 16.54 11.21
N GLU A 346 17.59 16.46 11.25
CA GLU A 346 16.84 15.80 12.32
C GLU A 346 16.49 14.37 11.90
N ILE A 347 16.79 13.41 12.76
CA ILE A 347 16.61 11.99 12.49
C ILE A 347 15.82 11.39 13.64
N VAL A 348 14.67 10.76 13.34
CA VAL A 348 13.86 10.07 14.34
C VAL A 348 14.65 8.91 14.95
N GLU A 349 14.58 8.77 16.27
CA GLU A 349 15.21 7.68 17.02
C GLU A 349 14.71 6.31 16.54
N TYR A 350 15.57 5.49 15.92
CA TYR A 350 15.25 4.12 15.52
C TYR A 350 16.35 3.15 15.92
N CYS A 351 15.96 1.96 16.43
CA CYS A 351 16.89 0.97 16.97
C CYS A 351 17.91 0.41 15.95
N ASP A 352 17.56 0.38 14.64
CA ASP A 352 18.40 -0.23 13.60
C ASP A 352 19.41 0.69 12.92
N PHE A 353 19.55 1.93 13.40
CA PHE A 353 20.38 2.95 12.79
C PHE A 353 21.85 2.52 12.56
N PHE A 354 22.42 1.73 13.50
CA PHE A 354 23.82 1.35 13.44
C PHE A 354 24.13 0.06 12.71
N GLU A 355 23.15 -0.75 12.41
CA GLU A 355 23.33 -2.04 11.74
C GLU A 355 23.67 -1.86 10.25
N ARG A 356 23.24 -0.74 9.65
CA ARG A 356 23.49 -0.42 8.25
C ARG A 356 24.74 0.42 8.07
N LYS A 357 25.79 -0.18 7.48
CA LYS A 357 27.08 0.49 7.23
C LYS A 357 26.92 1.84 6.50
N HIS A 358 26.15 1.87 5.42
CA HIS A 358 25.97 3.08 4.60
C HIS A 358 25.33 4.25 5.37
N THR A 359 24.37 3.98 6.26
CA THR A 359 23.72 5.01 7.08
C THR A 359 24.74 5.73 7.95
N ARG A 360 25.60 4.96 8.63
CA ARG A 360 26.66 5.52 9.48
C ARG A 360 27.73 6.27 8.66
N ASP A 361 28.14 5.69 7.54
CA ASP A 361 29.19 6.27 6.69
C ASP A 361 28.73 7.61 6.09
N ASN A 362 27.47 7.70 5.60
CA ASN A 362 26.88 8.95 5.11
C ASN A 362 26.75 10.01 6.22
N LEU A 363 26.28 9.62 7.42
CA LEU A 363 26.19 10.56 8.54
C LEU A 363 27.55 11.16 8.88
N LEU A 364 28.59 10.31 9.03
CA LEU A 364 29.95 10.76 9.37
C LEU A 364 30.54 11.65 8.27
N ALA A 365 30.34 11.31 7.01
CA ALA A 365 30.80 12.10 5.88
C ALA A 365 30.15 13.48 5.83
N LEU A 366 28.82 13.55 6.03
CA LEU A 366 28.09 14.82 6.10
C LEU A 366 28.53 15.65 7.31
N LYS A 367 28.76 15.03 8.46
CA LYS A 367 29.25 15.71 9.65
C LYS A 367 30.65 16.30 9.41
N GLN A 368 31.55 15.55 8.76
CA GLN A 368 32.88 16.05 8.34
C GLN A 368 32.79 17.20 7.32
N ALA A 369 31.74 17.20 6.48
CA ALA A 369 31.45 18.27 5.54
C ALA A 369 30.88 19.55 6.20
N GLY A 370 30.61 19.52 7.52
CA GLY A 370 30.17 20.66 8.31
C GLY A 370 28.70 20.67 8.70
N PHE A 371 27.90 19.69 8.28
CA PHE A 371 26.50 19.56 8.71
C PHE A 371 26.39 19.13 10.18
N ARG A 372 25.30 19.52 10.84
CA ARG A 372 24.99 19.11 12.21
C ARG A 372 23.81 18.15 12.22
N PHE A 373 23.70 17.40 13.31
CA PHE A 373 22.67 16.36 13.45
C PHE A 373 21.95 16.45 14.79
N ALA A 374 20.63 16.24 14.76
CA ALA A 374 19.78 16.11 15.93
C ALA A 374 19.09 14.74 15.95
N ILE A 375 18.98 14.13 17.13
CA ILE A 375 18.05 13.01 17.35
C ILE A 375 16.69 13.63 17.65
N ASP A 376 15.68 13.20 16.91
CA ASP A 376 14.30 13.66 17.09
C ASP A 376 13.45 12.65 17.87
N ASP A 377 12.37 13.12 18.50
CA ASP A 377 11.40 12.32 19.28
C ASP A 377 12.04 11.48 20.41
N PHE A 378 13.17 11.93 20.99
CA PHE A 378 13.86 11.18 22.03
C PHE A 378 12.99 11.05 23.30
N GLY A 379 12.78 9.79 23.73
CA GLY A 379 11.95 9.47 24.89
C GLY A 379 10.50 9.10 24.58
N SER A 380 10.11 9.08 23.30
CA SER A 380 8.75 8.68 22.89
C SER A 380 8.53 7.14 22.91
N GLY A 381 9.59 6.35 23.07
CA GLY A 381 9.51 4.88 23.02
C GLY A 381 10.79 4.18 23.51
N TYR A 382 11.46 3.46 22.64
CA TYR A 382 12.69 2.72 22.95
C TYR A 382 13.93 3.62 22.89
N SER A 383 14.18 4.41 23.91
CA SER A 383 15.34 5.30 23.95
C SER A 383 16.65 4.55 24.01
N ASN A 384 17.48 4.68 22.97
CA ASN A 384 18.77 4.02 22.88
C ASN A 384 19.91 4.98 23.32
N PHE A 385 20.16 5.03 24.63
CA PHE A 385 21.26 5.83 25.21
C PHE A 385 22.65 5.48 24.65
N ALA A 386 22.85 4.29 24.05
CA ALA A 386 24.11 3.94 23.42
C ALA A 386 24.45 4.84 22.22
N LEU A 387 23.44 5.45 21.57
CA LEU A 387 23.64 6.43 20.49
C LEU A 387 24.38 7.66 20.98
N LEU A 388 24.10 8.12 22.18
CA LEU A 388 24.67 9.35 22.75
C LEU A 388 26.18 9.20 23.02
N SER A 389 26.64 7.97 23.31
CA SER A 389 28.05 7.69 23.58
C SER A 389 28.97 7.88 22.36
N LYS A 390 28.40 7.87 21.13
CA LYS A 390 29.17 7.89 19.87
C LYS A 390 29.47 9.30 19.32
N LYS A 391 28.98 10.37 19.95
CA LYS A 391 29.16 11.75 19.51
C LYS A 391 28.73 12.04 18.07
N TYR A 392 27.73 11.30 17.58
CA TYR A 392 27.21 11.52 16.24
C TYR A 392 26.30 12.75 16.14
N PHE A 393 25.66 13.10 17.24
CA PHE A 393 24.65 14.13 17.31
C PHE A 393 25.12 15.36 18.06
N ASP A 394 24.70 16.51 17.56
CA ASP A 394 24.96 17.82 18.13
C ASP A 394 23.83 18.30 19.01
N PHE A 395 22.61 17.73 18.77
CA PHE A 395 21.40 18.04 19.51
C PHE A 395 20.60 16.78 19.82
N ILE A 396 19.79 16.87 20.89
CA ILE A 396 18.73 15.94 21.25
C ILE A 396 17.44 16.73 21.36
N LYS A 397 16.38 16.32 20.64
CA LYS A 397 15.03 16.88 20.76
C LYS A 397 14.20 15.97 21.64
N LEU A 398 13.69 16.49 22.75
CA LEU A 398 12.81 15.74 23.65
C LEU A 398 11.35 15.86 23.19
N ASP A 399 10.71 14.72 23.06
CA ASP A 399 9.30 14.65 22.69
C ASP A 399 8.41 15.42 23.68
N LYS A 400 7.38 16.05 23.14
CA LYS A 400 6.41 16.87 23.88
C LYS A 400 5.71 16.15 25.03
N SER A 401 5.62 14.81 25.02
CA SER A 401 5.00 14.03 26.10
C SER A 401 5.74 14.23 27.42
N LEU A 402 7.08 14.28 27.41
CA LEU A 402 7.89 14.52 28.60
C LEU A 402 7.64 15.92 29.20
N VAL A 403 7.40 16.91 28.35
CA VAL A 403 7.11 18.28 28.80
C VAL A 403 5.71 18.38 29.41
N LYS A 404 4.72 17.82 28.70
CA LYS A 404 3.32 17.84 29.16
C LYS A 404 3.15 17.12 30.49
N ASP A 405 3.81 16.01 30.66
CA ASP A 405 3.69 15.20 31.87
C ASP A 405 4.58 15.70 33.04
N SER A 406 5.58 16.54 32.78
CA SER A 406 6.55 17.02 33.82
C SER A 406 5.89 17.84 34.92
N GLU A 407 4.74 18.45 34.68
CA GLU A 407 3.99 19.23 35.69
C GLU A 407 3.33 18.35 36.74
N THR A 408 2.85 17.17 36.40
CA THR A 408 2.07 16.29 37.26
C THR A 408 2.75 14.93 37.56
N ASN A 409 3.74 14.55 36.77
CA ASN A 409 4.43 13.29 36.89
C ASN A 409 5.89 13.49 37.35
N VAL A 410 6.19 13.01 38.54
CA VAL A 410 7.54 13.11 39.14
C VAL A 410 8.59 12.42 38.26
N THR A 411 8.26 11.28 37.65
CA THR A 411 9.21 10.54 36.76
C THR A 411 9.55 11.36 35.53
N ALA A 412 8.56 12.00 34.88
CA ALA A 412 8.81 12.87 33.72
C ALA A 412 9.68 14.08 34.11
N SER A 413 9.39 14.71 35.26
CA SER A 413 10.17 15.83 35.80
C SER A 413 11.63 15.44 36.08
N GLU A 414 11.86 14.29 36.74
CA GLU A 414 13.22 13.80 37.02
C GLU A 414 13.96 13.35 35.76
N THR A 415 13.25 12.76 34.80
CA THR A 415 13.81 12.44 33.47
C THR A 415 14.28 13.70 32.75
N LEU A 416 13.47 14.74 32.71
CA LEU A 416 13.87 16.03 32.14
C LEU A 416 15.11 16.61 32.79
N LYS A 417 15.17 16.64 34.13
CA LYS A 417 16.35 17.09 34.89
C LYS A 417 17.58 16.25 34.58
N PHE A 418 17.41 14.93 34.47
CA PHE A 418 18.50 14.02 34.10
C PHE A 418 19.02 14.32 32.70
N MET A 419 18.15 14.49 31.71
CA MET A 419 18.52 14.79 30.33
C MET A 419 19.28 16.11 30.22
N VAL A 420 18.86 17.16 30.94
CA VAL A 420 19.57 18.44 31.00
C VAL A 420 21.01 18.26 31.49
N LYS A 421 21.20 17.54 32.60
CA LYS A 421 22.54 17.27 33.16
C LYS A 421 23.40 16.40 32.24
N LEU A 422 22.75 15.38 31.61
CA LEU A 422 23.44 14.51 30.68
C LEU A 422 23.96 15.28 29.47
N CYS A 423 23.10 16.06 28.82
CA CYS A 423 23.47 16.87 27.65
C CYS A 423 24.55 17.88 27.96
N GLU A 424 24.52 18.54 29.13
CA GLU A 424 25.58 19.44 29.59
C GLU A 424 26.92 18.72 29.70
N ARG A 425 26.95 17.49 30.26
CA ARG A 425 28.19 16.72 30.45
C ARG A 425 28.77 16.17 29.15
N ILE A 426 27.94 15.77 28.20
CA ILE A 426 28.43 15.23 26.92
C ILE A 426 28.64 16.30 25.85
N GLY A 427 28.30 17.57 26.15
CA GLY A 427 28.47 18.71 25.25
C GLY A 427 27.47 18.71 24.06
N VAL A 428 26.25 18.26 24.27
CA VAL A 428 25.16 18.18 23.27
C VAL A 428 24.07 19.18 23.63
N GLY A 429 23.52 19.88 22.64
CA GLY A 429 22.37 20.76 22.82
C GLY A 429 21.10 19.99 23.10
N LEU A 430 20.24 20.53 23.99
CA LEU A 430 18.95 19.94 24.31
C LEU A 430 17.83 20.85 23.80
N ILE A 431 17.02 20.37 22.88
CA ILE A 431 15.81 21.04 22.38
C ILE A 431 14.62 20.40 23.08
N ILE A 432 13.81 21.18 23.76
CA ILE A 432 12.62 20.75 24.47
C ILE A 432 11.41 21.18 23.67
N GLU A 433 10.66 20.21 23.19
CA GLU A 433 9.52 20.41 22.30
C GLU A 433 8.17 20.50 23.04
N GLY A 434 7.16 21.03 22.35
CA GLY A 434 5.77 21.03 22.83
C GLY A 434 5.52 21.98 24.00
N VAL A 435 6.28 23.09 24.10
CA VAL A 435 6.00 24.15 25.06
C VAL A 435 4.83 24.98 24.53
N GLU A 436 3.65 24.73 25.07
CA GLU A 436 2.40 25.34 24.59
C GLU A 436 1.85 26.41 25.55
N GLU A 437 2.10 26.27 26.85
CA GLU A 437 1.55 27.12 27.88
C GLU A 437 2.65 27.84 28.71
N ALA A 438 2.37 29.06 29.12
CA ALA A 438 3.28 29.85 29.97
C ALA A 438 3.52 29.22 31.36
N SER A 439 2.58 28.39 31.85
CA SER A 439 2.72 27.63 33.11
C SER A 439 3.90 26.68 33.06
N GLN A 440 4.14 26.03 31.91
CA GLN A 440 5.23 25.07 31.69
C GLN A 440 6.62 25.70 31.86
N MET A 441 6.76 27.01 31.58
CA MET A 441 8.04 27.73 31.71
C MET A 441 8.60 27.71 33.13
N LYS A 442 7.79 27.47 34.16
CA LYS A 442 8.22 27.39 35.55
C LYS A 442 9.07 26.14 35.83
N PHE A 443 8.85 25.09 35.08
CA PHE A 443 9.51 23.78 35.25
C PHE A 443 10.65 23.56 34.26
N LEU A 444 10.76 24.43 33.23
CA LEU A 444 11.77 24.29 32.21
C LEU A 444 13.13 24.90 32.62
N PRO A 445 14.24 24.23 32.33
CA PRO A 445 15.57 24.68 32.73
C PRO A 445 16.03 25.88 31.88
N LYS A 446 16.64 26.86 32.53
CA LYS A 446 17.27 28.02 31.90
C LYS A 446 18.78 27.77 31.85
N LYS A 447 19.31 27.24 30.76
CA LYS A 447 20.69 26.85 30.55
C LYS A 447 21.16 27.21 29.13
N SER A 448 22.44 27.46 28.94
CA SER A 448 22.99 27.88 27.64
C SER A 448 22.95 26.82 26.55
N HIS A 449 22.89 25.54 26.93
CA HIS A 449 22.78 24.40 26.02
C HIS A 449 21.33 23.88 25.86
N VAL A 450 20.35 24.61 26.43
CA VAL A 450 18.91 24.25 26.35
C VAL A 450 18.17 25.23 25.46
N TYR A 451 17.36 24.68 24.57
CA TYR A 451 16.53 25.40 23.61
C TYR A 451 15.09 24.95 23.75
N LEU A 452 14.16 25.83 23.41
CA LEU A 452 12.73 25.60 23.57
C LEU A 452 11.98 25.77 22.25
N GLN A 453 11.06 24.86 21.97
CA GLN A 453 10.20 24.91 20.80
C GLN A 453 8.75 24.63 21.21
N GLY A 454 7.80 25.35 20.63
CA GLY A 454 6.37 25.11 20.88
C GLY A 454 5.47 26.28 20.49
N TYR A 455 4.19 26.07 20.59
CA TYR A 455 3.18 27.06 20.21
C TYR A 455 3.15 28.30 21.11
N LEU A 456 3.75 28.22 22.28
CA LEU A 456 3.96 29.38 23.14
C LEU A 456 4.83 30.45 22.46
N PHE A 457 5.81 30.04 21.67
CA PHE A 457 6.76 30.94 21.01
C PHE A 457 6.35 31.25 19.57
N SER A 458 6.07 30.22 18.78
CA SER A 458 5.56 30.38 17.41
C SER A 458 4.78 29.15 16.93
N ARG A 459 3.73 29.40 16.16
CA ARG A 459 3.11 28.38 15.32
C ARG A 459 3.89 28.30 13.99
N PRO A 460 3.83 27.17 13.27
CA PRO A 460 4.43 27.11 11.94
C PRO A 460 3.93 28.22 11.01
N LYS A 461 4.84 29.00 10.44
CA LYS A 461 4.58 30.10 9.51
C LYS A 461 5.27 29.83 8.18
N ARG A 462 4.72 30.35 7.07
CA ARG A 462 5.35 30.26 5.77
C ARG A 462 6.73 30.95 5.78
N MET A 463 7.74 30.31 5.25
CA MET A 463 9.06 30.92 5.11
C MET A 463 8.98 32.16 4.21
N LYS A 464 9.32 33.32 4.73
CA LYS A 464 9.45 34.61 4.08
C LYS A 464 10.78 35.23 4.51
N GLY A 465 11.26 36.25 3.80
CA GLY A 465 12.60 36.80 3.94
C GLY A 465 13.14 37.06 5.34
N ASP A 466 12.29 37.40 6.31
CA ASP A 466 12.69 37.68 7.70
C ASP A 466 12.01 36.79 8.72
N LEU A 467 12.77 36.26 9.67
CA LEU A 467 12.27 35.64 10.89
C LEU A 467 11.95 36.71 11.94
N THR A 468 10.71 37.17 11.96
CA THR A 468 10.22 37.99 13.08
C THR A 468 9.47 37.09 14.06
N LEU A 469 9.83 37.19 15.35
CA LEU A 469 9.15 36.47 16.45
C LEU A 469 7.71 36.95 16.69
N ASN A 470 7.30 38.06 16.07
CA ASN A 470 6.00 38.69 16.33
C ASN A 470 5.15 38.73 15.07
N GLY A 471 4.01 38.02 15.13
CA GLY A 471 2.89 38.04 14.21
C GLY A 471 1.81 37.09 14.65
#